data_7b93140b8efef5c871a034c42c10a758
#
_entry.id   7b93140b8efef5c871a034c42c10a758
#
_cell.length_a   1.000
_cell.length_b   1.000
_cell.length_c   1.000
_cell.angle_alpha   90.00
_cell.angle_beta   90.00
_cell.angle_gamma   90.00
#
_symmetry.space_group_name_H-M   'P 1'
#
loop_
_entity.id
_entity.type
_entity.pdbx_description
1 polymer ?
#
loop_
_entity_poly.entity_id
_entity_poly.type
_entity_poly.pdbx_seq_one_letter_code
_entity_poly.pdbx_strand_id
1 'polypeptide(L)'
;MHRKLAALVLATTAAIGSAATIAPASQASDPKPLRYVALGDSYSAASGVLPADPTSPFCLRSTRNYPKVIAQQTGASLTDVTCGAAQTKDFFTAQHPDVAPQLDALRSNTQLVTMTIGGNDSGVFINTILQCGAEGILSAGQGNPCQRKYGASFENTIRNKTYPDLVKALKAVHQRSPRAEVAILGYPWITPPTTGCFDKMPIATGDVPYVHHIQWTLNDAVRRAAAATGSTYVNMNKVSTGHDACKPIGVRWIEPVTQGTNPVVVHPNALGEARMAAQTMRVLGLS
;
A
#
# COMPACT_ATOMS: atom_id res chain seq x y z
N MET A 1 6.54 34.45 -106.16
CA MET A 1 5.33 34.78 -105.39
C MET A 1 4.72 33.46 -104.88
N HIS A 2 5.10 32.98 -103.70
CA HIS A 2 4.53 31.77 -103.13
C HIS A 2 4.24 32.01 -101.63
N ARG A 3 3.03 32.09 -101.23
CA ARG A 3 2.55 32.17 -99.87
C ARG A 3 2.55 30.76 -99.26
N LYS A 4 3.32 30.58 -98.17
CA LYS A 4 3.23 29.40 -97.35
C LYS A 4 2.28 29.63 -96.20
N LEU A 5 1.23 28.79 -96.17
CA LEU A 5 0.30 28.69 -95.03
C LEU A 5 0.99 27.84 -93.91
N ALA A 6 1.00 28.38 -92.71
CA ALA A 6 1.41 27.65 -91.54
C ALA A 6 0.15 27.13 -90.79
N ALA A 7 0.05 25.86 -90.60
CA ALA A 7 -0.97 25.23 -89.82
C ALA A 7 -0.61 25.20 -88.35
N LEU A 8 -1.47 25.74 -87.47
CA LEU A 8 -1.32 25.76 -86.01
C LEU A 8 -1.97 24.51 -85.44
N VAL A 9 -1.19 23.64 -84.80
CA VAL A 9 -1.69 22.47 -84.08
C VAL A 9 -1.88 22.85 -82.63
N LEU A 10 -3.12 22.90 -82.16
CA LEU A 10 -3.45 23.03 -80.72
C LEU A 10 -3.31 21.65 -80.05
N ALA A 11 -2.36 21.52 -79.14
CA ALA A 11 -2.25 20.37 -78.26
C ALA A 11 -3.03 20.67 -76.97
N THR A 12 -4.11 19.93 -76.75
CA THR A 12 -4.88 19.97 -75.48
C THR A 12 -4.27 18.98 -74.50
N THR A 13 -3.64 19.50 -73.46
CA THR A 13 -3.15 18.72 -72.33
C THR A 13 -4.29 18.48 -71.32
N ALA A 14 -4.79 17.24 -71.21
CA ALA A 14 -5.69 16.82 -70.16
C ALA A 14 -4.92 16.65 -68.84
N ALA A 15 -5.18 17.53 -67.86
CA ALA A 15 -4.68 17.38 -66.49
C ALA A 15 -5.52 16.34 -65.74
N ILE A 16 -4.96 15.15 -65.50
CA ILE A 16 -5.57 14.13 -64.62
C ILE A 16 -5.34 14.58 -63.15
N GLY A 17 -6.33 15.19 -62.52
CA GLY A 17 -6.31 15.50 -61.08
C GLY A 17 -6.43 14.23 -60.24
N SER A 18 -5.33 13.77 -59.62
CA SER A 18 -5.37 12.71 -58.62
C SER A 18 -5.97 13.25 -57.30
N ALA A 19 -7.24 12.92 -57.05
CA ALA A 19 -7.86 13.18 -55.75
C ALA A 19 -7.23 12.25 -54.69
N ALA A 20 -6.34 12.79 -53.89
CA ALA A 20 -5.83 12.09 -52.70
C ALA A 20 -6.95 11.97 -51.67
N THR A 21 -7.53 10.80 -51.50
CA THR A 21 -8.45 10.52 -50.40
C THR A 21 -7.70 10.52 -49.09
N ILE A 22 -7.82 11.56 -48.28
CA ILE A 22 -7.35 11.61 -46.91
C ILE A 22 -8.25 10.67 -46.09
N ALA A 23 -7.72 9.47 -45.78
CA ALA A 23 -8.37 8.57 -44.82
C ALA A 23 -8.47 9.27 -43.46
N PRO A 24 -9.63 9.26 -42.78
CA PRO A 24 -9.73 9.83 -41.43
C PRO A 24 -8.73 9.10 -40.52
N ALA A 25 -7.90 9.89 -39.82
CA ALA A 25 -7.02 9.35 -38.80
C ALA A 25 -7.89 8.63 -37.76
N SER A 26 -7.66 7.33 -37.58
CA SER A 26 -8.28 6.54 -36.54
C SER A 26 -7.93 7.21 -35.20
N GLN A 27 -8.92 7.80 -34.53
CA GLN A 27 -8.73 8.29 -33.16
C GLN A 27 -8.45 7.08 -32.30
N ALA A 28 -7.19 6.94 -31.87
CA ALA A 28 -6.84 5.99 -30.84
C ALA A 28 -7.68 6.36 -29.61
N SER A 29 -8.59 5.47 -29.19
CA SER A 29 -9.33 5.67 -27.95
C SER A 29 -8.34 5.76 -26.81
N ASP A 30 -8.46 6.78 -25.97
CA ASP A 30 -7.63 6.90 -24.77
C ASP A 30 -7.65 5.57 -24.00
N PRO A 31 -6.48 5.07 -23.55
CA PRO A 31 -6.44 3.83 -22.82
C PRO A 31 -7.30 3.95 -21.55
N LYS A 32 -8.20 2.98 -21.34
CA LYS A 32 -9.09 2.99 -20.17
C LYS A 32 -8.24 2.99 -18.91
N PRO A 33 -8.59 3.81 -17.88
CA PRO A 33 -7.86 3.85 -16.63
C PRO A 33 -7.75 2.47 -15.97
N LEU A 34 -6.62 2.19 -15.36
CA LEU A 34 -6.37 0.96 -14.58
C LEU A 34 -7.41 0.84 -13.46
N ARG A 35 -8.17 -0.25 -13.44
CA ARG A 35 -9.16 -0.52 -12.36
C ARG A 35 -8.44 -1.04 -11.14
N TYR A 36 -8.32 -0.19 -10.14
CA TYR A 36 -7.55 -0.41 -8.94
C TYR A 36 -8.47 -0.48 -7.71
N VAL A 37 -8.29 -1.51 -6.87
CA VAL A 37 -8.97 -1.66 -5.58
C VAL A 37 -7.92 -1.68 -4.47
N ALA A 38 -8.07 -0.81 -3.48
CA ALA A 38 -7.25 -0.81 -2.29
C ALA A 38 -8.01 -1.42 -1.11
N LEU A 39 -7.43 -2.46 -0.53
CA LEU A 39 -7.88 -3.14 0.68
C LEU A 39 -6.89 -2.85 1.82
N GLY A 40 -7.24 -3.27 3.03
CA GLY A 40 -6.29 -3.33 4.11
C GLY A 40 -6.65 -2.54 5.36
N ASP A 41 -5.66 -2.42 6.22
CA ASP A 41 -5.74 -1.87 7.56
C ASP A 41 -5.38 -0.38 7.65
N SER A 42 -5.04 0.08 8.84
CA SER A 42 -4.69 1.48 9.13
C SER A 42 -3.47 2.00 8.39
N TYR A 43 -2.52 1.13 8.01
CA TYR A 43 -1.37 1.53 7.19
C TYR A 43 -1.76 1.75 5.73
N SER A 44 -2.74 0.99 5.21
CA SER A 44 -3.34 1.27 3.90
C SER A 44 -4.30 2.46 3.92
N ALA A 45 -4.97 2.69 5.05
CA ALA A 45 -5.88 3.82 5.23
C ALA A 45 -5.15 5.14 5.54
N ALA A 46 -3.87 5.11 5.93
CA ALA A 46 -3.10 6.25 6.46
C ALA A 46 -3.79 6.89 7.67
N SER A 47 -4.22 6.05 8.63
CA SER A 47 -4.97 6.53 9.79
C SER A 47 -4.22 7.61 10.55
N GLY A 48 -4.85 8.78 10.70
CA GLY A 48 -4.29 9.95 11.37
C GLY A 48 -3.60 10.95 10.45
N VAL A 49 -3.31 10.63 9.18
CA VAL A 49 -2.80 11.61 8.22
C VAL A 49 -3.94 12.49 7.72
N LEU A 50 -3.84 13.80 7.94
CA LEU A 50 -4.85 14.76 7.49
C LEU A 50 -4.64 15.20 6.03
N PRO A 51 -5.74 15.58 5.31
CA PRO A 51 -7.14 15.53 5.73
C PRO A 51 -7.71 14.11 5.79
N ALA A 52 -8.63 13.89 6.73
CA ALA A 52 -9.41 12.66 6.77
C ALA A 52 -10.41 12.59 5.61
N ASP A 53 -10.74 11.39 5.16
CA ASP A 53 -11.77 11.15 4.17
C ASP A 53 -13.16 11.20 4.82
N PRO A 54 -13.98 12.23 4.52
CA PRO A 54 -15.28 12.39 5.16
C PRO A 54 -16.29 11.31 4.79
N THR A 55 -16.04 10.56 3.71
CA THR A 55 -16.92 9.46 3.26
C THR A 55 -16.70 8.17 4.05
N SER A 56 -15.72 8.15 4.95
CA SER A 56 -15.26 6.94 5.64
C SER A 56 -14.86 7.20 7.11
N PRO A 57 -15.72 7.85 7.92
CA PRO A 57 -15.34 8.34 9.25
C PRO A 57 -14.94 7.21 10.19
N PHE A 58 -15.59 6.05 10.14
CA PHE A 58 -15.28 4.90 10.99
C PHE A 58 -13.94 4.23 10.64
N CYS A 59 -13.49 4.40 9.40
CA CYS A 59 -12.26 3.78 8.91
C CYS A 59 -11.01 4.63 9.15
N LEU A 60 -11.14 5.85 9.65
CA LEU A 60 -10.03 6.80 9.83
C LEU A 60 -9.15 6.91 8.58
N ARG A 61 -9.76 6.82 7.39
CA ARG A 61 -9.06 6.86 6.12
C ARG A 61 -8.65 8.30 5.80
N SER A 62 -7.44 8.45 5.27
CA SER A 62 -6.93 9.72 4.77
C SER A 62 -7.27 9.93 3.29
N THR A 63 -7.35 11.20 2.88
CA THR A 63 -7.34 11.55 1.45
C THR A 63 -5.94 11.46 0.84
N ARG A 64 -4.91 11.14 1.64
CA ARG A 64 -3.50 11.11 1.27
C ARG A 64 -2.83 9.76 1.55
N ASN A 65 -3.60 8.69 1.64
CA ASN A 65 -3.07 7.36 1.82
C ASN A 65 -2.32 6.88 0.56
N TYR A 66 -1.42 5.90 0.70
CA TYR A 66 -0.58 5.45 -0.42
C TYR A 66 -1.39 4.99 -1.64
N PRO A 67 -2.59 4.36 -1.51
CA PRO A 67 -3.38 4.00 -2.67
C PRO A 67 -3.85 5.21 -3.49
N LYS A 68 -4.26 6.29 -2.83
CA LYS A 68 -4.66 7.54 -3.51
C LYS A 68 -3.46 8.23 -4.18
N VAL A 69 -2.28 8.16 -3.55
CA VAL A 69 -1.04 8.65 -4.17
C VAL A 69 -0.73 7.87 -5.46
N ILE A 70 -0.82 6.53 -5.43
CA ILE A 70 -0.65 5.68 -6.62
C ILE A 70 -1.69 6.05 -7.70
N ALA A 71 -2.97 6.11 -7.32
CA ALA A 71 -4.03 6.43 -8.27
C ALA A 71 -3.84 7.79 -8.95
N GLN A 72 -3.43 8.80 -8.19
CA GLN A 72 -3.14 10.14 -8.71
C GLN A 72 -1.96 10.13 -9.70
N GLN A 73 -0.91 9.37 -9.42
CA GLN A 73 0.28 9.34 -10.27
C GLN A 73 0.10 8.49 -11.53
N THR A 74 -0.74 7.47 -11.48
CA THR A 74 -0.98 6.54 -12.60
C THR A 74 -2.24 6.83 -13.40
N GLY A 75 -3.10 7.73 -12.94
CA GLY A 75 -4.43 7.95 -13.53
C GLY A 75 -5.39 6.77 -13.30
N ALA A 76 -5.11 5.88 -12.34
CA ALA A 76 -5.95 4.71 -12.07
C ALA A 76 -7.32 5.10 -11.49
N SER A 77 -8.36 4.33 -11.87
CA SER A 77 -9.69 4.40 -11.27
C SER A 77 -9.69 3.59 -9.96
N LEU A 78 -9.58 4.28 -8.83
CA LEU A 78 -9.45 3.68 -7.51
C LEU A 78 -10.80 3.47 -6.83
N THR A 79 -11.02 2.24 -6.33
CA THR A 79 -12.01 1.93 -5.29
C THR A 79 -11.23 1.65 -3.99
N ASP A 80 -11.34 2.56 -3.01
CA ASP A 80 -10.60 2.49 -1.75
C ASP A 80 -11.53 2.07 -0.62
N VAL A 81 -11.34 0.84 -0.11
CA VAL A 81 -12.09 0.29 1.02
C VAL A 81 -11.18 -0.02 2.21
N THR A 82 -10.00 0.59 2.25
CA THR A 82 -9.09 0.49 3.40
C THR A 82 -9.74 1.01 4.66
N CYS A 83 -9.51 0.35 5.80
CA CYS A 83 -10.17 0.71 7.06
C CYS A 83 -9.23 0.52 8.26
N GLY A 84 -9.12 1.54 9.09
CA GLY A 84 -8.33 1.50 10.31
C GLY A 84 -8.67 0.30 11.19
N ALA A 85 -7.67 -0.33 11.79
CA ALA A 85 -7.78 -1.52 12.64
C ALA A 85 -8.33 -2.79 11.95
N ALA A 86 -8.51 -2.81 10.62
CA ALA A 86 -8.98 -4.00 9.92
C ALA A 86 -8.06 -5.21 10.17
N GLN A 87 -8.69 -6.37 10.29
CA GLN A 87 -8.08 -7.69 10.38
C GLN A 87 -8.39 -8.50 9.12
N THR A 88 -7.70 -9.60 8.91
CA THR A 88 -7.99 -10.49 7.77
C THR A 88 -9.44 -10.98 7.74
N LYS A 89 -10.09 -11.14 8.89
CA LYS A 89 -11.52 -11.50 8.99
C LYS A 89 -12.45 -10.45 8.36
N ASP A 90 -12.07 -9.16 8.40
CA ASP A 90 -12.87 -8.05 7.89
C ASP A 90 -12.86 -7.98 6.35
N PHE A 91 -12.10 -8.83 5.70
CA PHE A 91 -12.24 -9.11 4.28
C PHE A 91 -13.55 -9.86 3.99
N PHE A 92 -14.02 -10.70 4.93
CA PHE A 92 -15.17 -11.60 4.78
C PHE A 92 -16.43 -11.10 5.49
N THR A 93 -16.28 -10.24 6.50
CA THR A 93 -17.38 -9.75 7.36
C THR A 93 -17.28 -8.22 7.50
N ALA A 94 -18.41 -7.58 7.74
CA ALA A 94 -18.45 -6.15 8.03
C ALA A 94 -17.66 -5.82 9.30
N GLN A 95 -16.73 -4.85 9.21
CA GLN A 95 -15.95 -4.40 10.36
C GLN A 95 -16.78 -3.49 11.28
N HIS A 96 -17.65 -2.67 10.69
CA HIS A 96 -18.60 -1.77 11.36
C HIS A 96 -19.96 -1.90 10.67
N PRO A 97 -21.07 -1.48 11.29
CA PRO A 97 -22.41 -1.62 10.72
C PRO A 97 -22.56 -1.11 9.29
N ASP A 98 -21.89 0.03 8.98
CA ASP A 98 -21.97 0.68 7.68
C ASP A 98 -20.72 0.46 6.80
N VAL A 99 -19.87 -0.51 7.15
CA VAL A 99 -18.65 -0.84 6.41
C VAL A 99 -18.76 -2.27 5.89
N ALA A 100 -19.03 -2.40 4.59
CA ALA A 100 -19.13 -3.71 3.93
C ALA A 100 -17.82 -4.51 4.03
N PRO A 101 -17.90 -5.86 3.95
CA PRO A 101 -16.70 -6.70 3.82
C PRO A 101 -15.79 -6.21 2.68
N GLN A 102 -14.49 -6.11 2.94
CA GLN A 102 -13.58 -5.51 1.95
C GLN A 102 -13.54 -6.27 0.61
N LEU A 103 -13.75 -7.60 0.63
CA LEU A 103 -13.84 -8.42 -0.59
C LEU A 103 -15.02 -8.04 -1.50
N ASP A 104 -16.03 -7.37 -0.99
CA ASP A 104 -17.19 -6.97 -1.80
C ASP A 104 -16.88 -5.81 -2.77
N ALA A 105 -15.76 -5.13 -2.60
CA ALA A 105 -15.26 -4.15 -3.56
C ALA A 105 -14.64 -4.77 -4.82
N LEU A 106 -14.23 -6.04 -4.74
CA LEU A 106 -13.54 -6.74 -5.82
C LEU A 106 -14.50 -7.18 -6.93
N ARG A 107 -14.01 -7.15 -8.17
CA ARG A 107 -14.73 -7.58 -9.38
C ARG A 107 -13.81 -8.43 -10.25
N SER A 108 -14.38 -9.28 -11.10
CA SER A 108 -13.62 -10.12 -12.05
C SER A 108 -12.79 -9.32 -13.06
N ASN A 109 -13.11 -8.04 -13.23
CA ASN A 109 -12.40 -7.11 -14.10
C ASN A 109 -11.47 -6.16 -13.34
N THR A 110 -11.30 -6.28 -12.03
CA THR A 110 -10.25 -5.58 -11.26
C THR A 110 -8.89 -5.94 -11.85
N GLN A 111 -7.98 -4.97 -11.97
CA GLN A 111 -6.68 -5.16 -12.60
C GLN A 111 -5.52 -5.03 -11.62
N LEU A 112 -5.71 -4.22 -10.56
CA LEU A 112 -4.72 -4.04 -9.49
C LEU A 112 -5.42 -4.11 -8.14
N VAL A 113 -4.81 -4.83 -7.20
CA VAL A 113 -5.20 -4.84 -5.78
C VAL A 113 -3.96 -4.60 -4.94
N THR A 114 -4.00 -3.65 -4.01
CA THR A 114 -2.92 -3.47 -3.02
C THR A 114 -3.47 -3.46 -1.60
N MET A 115 -2.65 -3.89 -0.63
CA MET A 115 -3.03 -3.92 0.78
C MET A 115 -1.85 -3.98 1.72
N THR A 116 -2.03 -3.49 2.94
CA THR A 116 -1.38 -3.95 4.17
C THR A 116 -2.44 -4.63 5.02
N ILE A 117 -2.18 -5.81 5.56
CA ILE A 117 -3.12 -6.53 6.43
C ILE A 117 -2.40 -7.58 7.29
N GLY A 118 -2.98 -7.97 8.40
CA GLY A 118 -2.48 -8.99 9.30
C GLY A 118 -1.83 -8.43 10.57
N GLY A 119 -1.42 -7.16 10.59
CA GLY A 119 -0.86 -6.53 11.78
C GLY A 119 -1.81 -6.51 12.98
N ASN A 120 -3.10 -6.40 12.73
CA ASN A 120 -4.12 -6.38 13.78
C ASN A 120 -4.69 -7.76 14.13
N ASP A 121 -4.32 -8.80 13.38
CA ASP A 121 -4.81 -10.14 13.62
C ASP A 121 -4.45 -10.62 15.02
N SER A 122 -5.43 -11.10 15.76
CA SER A 122 -5.26 -11.49 17.16
C SER A 122 -4.66 -10.40 18.07
N GLY A 123 -4.72 -9.14 17.65
CA GLY A 123 -4.19 -8.00 18.41
C GLY A 123 -2.65 -7.94 18.46
N VAL A 124 -1.92 -8.66 17.62
CA VAL A 124 -0.44 -8.78 17.72
C VAL A 124 0.24 -7.43 17.74
N PHE A 125 -0.10 -6.56 16.79
CA PHE A 125 0.53 -5.24 16.67
C PHE A 125 0.32 -4.37 17.91
N ILE A 126 -0.93 -4.13 18.25
CA ILE A 126 -1.27 -3.24 19.36
C ILE A 126 -0.81 -3.83 20.71
N ASN A 127 -0.93 -5.15 20.89
CA ASN A 127 -0.49 -5.79 22.12
C ASN A 127 1.04 -5.71 22.28
N THR A 128 1.81 -5.89 21.22
CA THR A 128 3.27 -5.75 21.29
C THR A 128 3.65 -4.32 21.74
N ILE A 129 3.06 -3.30 21.15
CA ILE A 129 3.39 -1.90 21.49
C ILE A 129 2.92 -1.54 22.90
N LEU A 130 1.67 -1.85 23.25
CA LEU A 130 1.11 -1.49 24.56
C LEU A 130 1.75 -2.27 25.71
N GLN A 131 1.92 -3.58 25.54
CA GLN A 131 2.44 -4.44 26.60
C GLN A 131 3.93 -4.25 26.78
N CYS A 132 4.73 -4.19 25.71
CA CYS A 132 6.16 -3.89 25.84
C CYS A 132 6.40 -2.43 26.28
N GLY A 133 5.54 -1.52 25.88
CA GLY A 133 5.59 -0.13 26.39
C GLY A 133 5.31 -0.04 27.89
N ALA A 134 4.29 -0.74 28.38
CA ALA A 134 3.98 -0.78 29.82
C ALA A 134 5.13 -1.42 30.62
N GLU A 135 5.69 -2.53 30.18
CA GLU A 135 6.84 -3.16 30.82
C GLU A 135 8.08 -2.24 30.78
N GLY A 136 8.27 -1.51 29.69
CA GLY A 136 9.34 -0.52 29.56
C GLY A 136 9.20 0.62 30.58
N ILE A 137 7.98 1.15 30.78
CA ILE A 137 7.71 2.19 31.77
C ILE A 137 7.95 1.65 33.18
N LEU A 138 7.41 0.47 33.52
CA LEU A 138 7.55 -0.15 34.82
C LEU A 138 9.02 -0.44 35.19
N SER A 139 9.86 -0.73 34.22
CA SER A 139 11.31 -0.98 34.41
C SER A 139 12.17 0.28 34.29
N ALA A 140 11.56 1.46 34.18
CA ALA A 140 12.27 2.72 33.90
C ALA A 140 13.21 2.61 32.67
N GLY A 141 12.79 1.87 31.65
CA GLY A 141 13.54 1.67 30.40
C GLY A 141 14.69 0.67 30.49
N GLN A 142 14.83 -0.06 31.58
CA GLN A 142 15.98 -0.94 31.81
C GLN A 142 15.69 -2.42 31.51
N GLY A 143 16.72 -3.13 31.05
CA GLY A 143 16.67 -4.57 30.83
C GLY A 143 15.74 -4.97 29.68
N ASN A 144 15.21 -6.21 29.76
CA ASN A 144 14.32 -6.81 28.77
C ASN A 144 13.05 -7.43 29.40
N PRO A 145 12.26 -6.63 30.16
CA PRO A 145 11.11 -7.16 30.90
C PRO A 145 10.02 -7.73 29.99
N CYS A 146 9.78 -7.14 28.82
CA CYS A 146 8.77 -7.62 27.88
C CYS A 146 9.16 -9.00 27.33
N GLN A 147 10.39 -9.16 26.86
CA GLN A 147 10.87 -10.45 26.35
C GLN A 147 10.81 -11.53 27.44
N ARG A 148 11.21 -11.22 28.70
CA ARG A 148 11.11 -12.19 29.82
C ARG A 148 9.68 -12.61 30.11
N LYS A 149 8.71 -11.69 30.00
CA LYS A 149 7.30 -11.94 30.32
C LYS A 149 6.57 -12.69 29.20
N TYR A 150 6.77 -12.31 27.96
CA TYR A 150 5.99 -12.80 26.83
C TYR A 150 6.71 -13.85 25.97
N GLY A 151 8.04 -13.94 26.05
CA GLY A 151 8.83 -14.93 25.34
C GLY A 151 8.48 -14.98 23.85
N ALA A 152 8.12 -16.17 23.34
CA ALA A 152 7.76 -16.40 21.96
C ALA A 152 6.23 -16.22 21.66
N SER A 153 5.43 -15.72 22.61
CA SER A 153 3.96 -15.73 22.47
C SER A 153 3.46 -14.91 21.26
N PHE A 154 4.03 -13.74 21.01
CA PHE A 154 3.67 -12.91 19.86
C PHE A 154 4.05 -13.58 18.54
N GLU A 155 5.28 -14.12 18.47
CA GLU A 155 5.75 -14.83 17.27
C GLU A 155 4.93 -16.10 16.99
N ASN A 156 4.57 -16.85 18.02
CA ASN A 156 3.72 -18.04 17.91
C ASN A 156 2.33 -17.67 17.39
N THR A 157 1.77 -16.54 17.84
CA THR A 157 0.50 -16.02 17.32
C THR A 157 0.61 -15.67 15.83
N ILE A 158 1.68 -14.99 15.43
CA ILE A 158 1.92 -14.66 14.02
C ILE A 158 2.03 -15.93 13.18
N ARG A 159 2.83 -16.90 13.62
CA ARG A 159 3.10 -18.13 12.85
C ARG A 159 1.87 -19.03 12.73
N ASN A 160 1.08 -19.16 13.82
CA ASN A 160 0.03 -20.16 13.94
C ASN A 160 -1.38 -19.62 13.65
N LYS A 161 -1.57 -18.29 13.65
CA LYS A 161 -2.86 -17.65 13.37
C LYS A 161 -2.78 -16.65 12.24
N THR A 162 -1.95 -15.61 12.37
CA THR A 162 -1.89 -14.54 11.35
C THR A 162 -1.47 -15.08 9.98
N TYR A 163 -0.44 -15.93 9.91
CA TYR A 163 0.04 -16.48 8.64
C TYR A 163 -1.04 -17.28 7.87
N PRO A 164 -1.72 -18.29 8.47
CA PRO A 164 -2.79 -19.00 7.75
C PRO A 164 -3.97 -18.11 7.39
N ASP A 165 -4.31 -17.11 8.22
CA ASP A 165 -5.38 -16.16 7.92
C ASP A 165 -5.01 -15.23 6.75
N LEU A 166 -3.76 -14.78 6.66
CA LEU A 166 -3.21 -14.07 5.49
C LEU A 166 -3.33 -14.90 4.20
N VAL A 167 -2.93 -16.17 4.25
CA VAL A 167 -3.04 -17.08 3.08
C VAL A 167 -4.51 -17.23 2.65
N LYS A 168 -5.43 -17.38 3.61
CA LYS A 168 -6.87 -17.46 3.34
C LYS A 168 -7.39 -16.18 2.68
N ALA A 169 -7.04 -15.02 3.23
CA ALA A 169 -7.46 -13.72 2.70
C ALA A 169 -6.96 -13.49 1.27
N LEU A 170 -5.67 -13.72 1.01
CA LEU A 170 -5.08 -13.53 -0.32
C LEU A 170 -5.67 -14.50 -1.36
N LYS A 171 -5.91 -15.77 -1.00
CA LYS A 171 -6.63 -16.71 -1.88
C LYS A 171 -8.02 -16.19 -2.25
N ALA A 172 -8.75 -15.63 -1.30
CA ALA A 172 -10.09 -15.07 -1.57
C ALA A 172 -10.02 -13.83 -2.48
N VAL A 173 -8.99 -12.99 -2.35
CA VAL A 173 -8.74 -11.87 -3.27
C VAL A 173 -8.55 -12.38 -4.72
N HIS A 174 -7.68 -13.39 -4.92
CA HIS A 174 -7.46 -13.99 -6.24
C HIS A 174 -8.72 -14.64 -6.82
N GLN A 175 -9.55 -15.27 -5.96
CA GLN A 175 -10.83 -15.85 -6.41
C GLN A 175 -11.82 -14.79 -6.89
N ARG A 176 -11.89 -13.62 -6.23
CA ARG A 176 -12.78 -12.51 -6.61
C ARG A 176 -12.26 -11.73 -7.82
N SER A 177 -10.94 -11.64 -7.97
CA SER A 177 -10.27 -10.86 -9.03
C SER A 177 -9.16 -11.68 -9.69
N PRO A 178 -9.49 -12.73 -10.46
CA PRO A 178 -8.52 -13.71 -10.96
C PRO A 178 -7.52 -13.16 -11.99
N ARG A 179 -7.76 -11.95 -12.50
CA ARG A 179 -6.88 -11.29 -13.48
C ARG A 179 -6.14 -10.10 -12.89
N ALA A 180 -6.32 -9.83 -11.58
CA ALA A 180 -5.67 -8.71 -10.94
C ALA A 180 -4.21 -9.03 -10.60
N GLU A 181 -3.32 -8.07 -10.80
CA GLU A 181 -2.06 -8.02 -10.06
C GLU A 181 -2.39 -7.74 -8.59
N VAL A 182 -2.03 -8.67 -7.70
CA VAL A 182 -2.30 -8.58 -6.26
C VAL A 182 -1.00 -8.33 -5.52
N ALA A 183 -0.86 -7.19 -4.88
CA ALA A 183 0.32 -6.83 -4.11
C ALA A 183 -0.01 -6.62 -2.63
N ILE A 184 0.77 -7.26 -1.76
CA ILE A 184 0.70 -7.05 -0.31
C ILE A 184 2.02 -6.45 0.18
N LEU A 185 1.92 -5.36 0.94
CA LEU A 185 3.06 -4.64 1.48
C LEU A 185 3.42 -5.19 2.87
N GLY A 186 4.73 -5.32 3.13
CA GLY A 186 5.22 -5.40 4.50
C GLY A 186 5.08 -4.05 5.21
N TYR A 187 5.16 -4.06 6.54
CA TYR A 187 5.09 -2.85 7.36
C TYR A 187 6.47 -2.19 7.45
N PRO A 188 6.59 -0.87 7.18
CA PRO A 188 7.82 -0.12 7.45
C PRO A 188 8.25 -0.26 8.91
N TRP A 189 9.57 -0.22 9.16
CA TRP A 189 10.11 -0.39 10.51
C TRP A 189 9.58 0.65 11.49
N ILE A 190 9.04 0.18 12.62
CA ILE A 190 8.56 1.01 13.74
C ILE A 190 9.73 1.34 14.67
N THR A 191 10.54 0.32 15.02
CA THR A 191 11.68 0.47 15.90
C THR A 191 12.98 0.20 15.15
N PRO A 192 14.09 0.83 15.55
CA PRO A 192 15.41 0.46 15.07
C PRO A 192 15.77 -0.96 15.55
N PRO A 193 16.78 -1.63 14.95
CA PRO A 193 17.10 -3.02 15.29
C PRO A 193 17.72 -3.21 16.69
N THR A 194 18.41 -2.20 17.23
CA THR A 194 19.21 -2.37 18.46
C THR A 194 19.02 -1.25 19.48
N THR A 195 19.15 0.01 19.07
CA THR A 195 19.17 1.16 20.00
C THR A 195 17.89 1.97 19.83
N GLY A 196 17.00 1.89 20.81
CA GLY A 196 15.72 2.60 20.86
C GLY A 196 15.82 4.07 21.27
N CYS A 197 14.66 4.67 21.50
CA CYS A 197 14.48 6.03 21.94
C CYS A 197 13.36 6.06 22.98
N PHE A 198 13.71 5.72 24.22
CA PHE A 198 12.73 5.50 25.30
C PHE A 198 11.79 6.70 25.53
N ASP A 199 12.28 7.90 25.37
CA ASP A 199 11.51 9.16 25.47
C ASP A 199 10.39 9.28 24.44
N LYS A 200 10.54 8.62 23.28
CA LYS A 200 9.56 8.62 22.16
C LYS A 200 8.80 7.30 22.06
N MET A 201 9.51 6.21 22.26
CA MET A 201 8.99 4.85 22.22
C MET A 201 9.36 4.19 23.56
N PRO A 202 8.43 4.08 24.53
CA PRO A 202 8.76 3.63 25.89
C PRO A 202 9.03 2.11 25.95
N ILE A 203 9.89 1.61 25.07
CA ILE A 203 10.37 0.24 25.03
C ILE A 203 11.70 0.17 25.80
N ALA A 204 11.82 -0.76 26.76
CA ALA A 204 13.06 -0.95 27.51
C ALA A 204 14.22 -1.28 26.56
N THR A 205 15.43 -0.83 26.91
CA THR A 205 16.61 -0.91 26.04
C THR A 205 16.90 -2.32 25.53
N GLY A 206 16.78 -3.32 26.41
CA GLY A 206 16.97 -4.74 26.05
C GLY A 206 15.80 -5.37 25.29
N ASP A 207 14.63 -4.72 25.26
CA ASP A 207 13.45 -5.19 24.51
C ASP A 207 13.40 -4.63 23.08
N VAL A 208 14.19 -3.64 22.72
CA VAL A 208 14.19 -3.06 21.37
C VAL A 208 14.46 -4.12 20.29
N PRO A 209 15.51 -4.99 20.42
CA PRO A 209 15.71 -6.06 19.46
C PRO A 209 14.56 -7.07 19.41
N TYR A 210 13.94 -7.35 20.55
CA TYR A 210 12.80 -8.26 20.64
C TYR A 210 11.57 -7.72 19.88
N VAL A 211 11.19 -6.47 20.11
CA VAL A 211 10.07 -5.81 19.40
C VAL A 211 10.35 -5.72 17.90
N HIS A 212 11.57 -5.36 17.52
CA HIS A 212 12.00 -5.34 16.13
C HIS A 212 11.88 -6.74 15.47
N HIS A 213 12.27 -7.80 16.18
CA HIS A 213 12.17 -9.18 15.69
C HIS A 213 10.73 -9.66 15.56
N ILE A 214 9.80 -9.24 16.44
CA ILE A 214 8.37 -9.52 16.29
C ILE A 214 7.85 -8.91 14.98
N GLN A 215 8.19 -7.66 14.70
CA GLN A 215 7.81 -7.03 13.43
C GLN A 215 8.46 -7.72 12.22
N TRP A 216 9.71 -8.12 12.33
CA TRP A 216 10.35 -8.93 11.29
C TRP A 216 9.59 -10.24 11.04
N THR A 217 9.15 -10.94 12.09
CA THR A 217 8.36 -12.17 11.99
C THR A 217 7.03 -11.93 11.29
N LEU A 218 6.37 -10.80 11.57
CA LEU A 218 5.15 -10.41 10.86
C LEU A 218 5.40 -10.15 9.36
N ASN A 219 6.43 -9.38 9.03
CA ASN A 219 6.78 -9.10 7.64
C ASN A 219 7.20 -10.38 6.88
N ASP A 220 7.86 -11.33 7.55
CA ASP A 220 8.16 -12.65 6.97
C ASP A 220 6.88 -13.48 6.75
N ALA A 221 5.92 -13.45 7.67
CA ALA A 221 4.63 -14.10 7.49
C ALA A 221 3.87 -13.52 6.27
N VAL A 222 3.85 -12.20 6.12
CA VAL A 222 3.28 -11.51 4.94
C VAL A 222 3.99 -11.94 3.65
N ARG A 223 5.33 -11.94 3.63
CA ARG A 223 6.14 -12.38 2.48
C ARG A 223 5.84 -13.83 2.10
N ARG A 224 5.77 -14.73 3.07
CA ARG A 224 5.48 -16.14 2.84
C ARG A 224 4.05 -16.36 2.36
N ALA A 225 3.08 -15.62 2.90
CA ALA A 225 1.70 -15.67 2.44
C ALA A 225 1.57 -15.20 0.99
N ALA A 226 2.25 -14.12 0.61
CA ALA A 226 2.34 -13.67 -0.77
C ALA A 226 2.89 -14.77 -1.68
N ALA A 227 4.04 -15.35 -1.34
CA ALA A 227 4.64 -16.44 -2.12
C ALA A 227 3.73 -17.68 -2.25
N ALA A 228 3.01 -18.04 -1.16
CA ALA A 228 2.09 -19.19 -1.16
C ALA A 228 0.81 -18.99 -1.99
N THR A 229 0.52 -17.76 -2.41
CA THR A 229 -0.71 -17.41 -3.13
C THR A 229 -0.47 -16.81 -4.52
N GLY A 230 0.80 -16.66 -4.93
CA GLY A 230 1.15 -16.00 -6.19
C GLY A 230 0.94 -14.48 -6.17
N SER A 231 0.87 -13.87 -4.97
CA SER A 231 0.79 -12.41 -4.81
C SER A 231 2.18 -11.79 -4.81
N THR A 232 2.29 -10.54 -5.24
CA THR A 232 3.54 -9.77 -5.21
C THR A 232 3.78 -9.21 -3.81
N TYR A 233 4.93 -9.54 -3.20
CA TYR A 233 5.35 -8.94 -1.94
C TYR A 233 6.09 -7.63 -2.16
N VAL A 234 5.55 -6.53 -1.65
CA VAL A 234 6.23 -5.23 -1.63
C VAL A 234 7.07 -5.14 -0.35
N ASN A 235 8.37 -5.37 -0.49
CA ASN A 235 9.29 -5.37 0.65
C ASN A 235 9.57 -3.95 1.13
N MET A 236 9.08 -3.62 2.33
CA MET A 236 9.32 -2.34 2.99
C MET A 236 10.56 -2.34 3.88
N ASN A 237 11.09 -3.50 4.29
CA ASN A 237 12.17 -3.60 5.27
C ASN A 237 13.41 -2.79 4.87
N LYS A 238 13.94 -3.03 3.65
CA LYS A 238 15.17 -2.37 3.19
C LYS A 238 14.99 -0.86 3.03
N VAL A 239 13.87 -0.45 2.44
CA VAL A 239 13.64 0.97 2.10
C VAL A 239 13.26 1.83 3.31
N SER A 240 12.76 1.22 4.39
CA SER A 240 12.42 1.94 5.63
C SER A 240 13.53 1.89 6.70
N THR A 241 14.66 1.23 6.42
CA THR A 241 15.82 1.25 7.33
C THR A 241 16.29 2.69 7.54
N GLY A 242 16.39 3.11 8.80
CA GLY A 242 16.77 4.47 9.17
C GLY A 242 15.62 5.50 9.12
N HIS A 243 14.36 5.03 8.97
CA HIS A 243 13.17 5.87 8.93
C HIS A 243 12.13 5.48 10.01
N ASP A 244 12.57 4.78 11.05
CA ASP A 244 11.77 4.34 12.18
C ASP A 244 11.28 5.53 13.07
N ALA A 245 10.43 5.23 14.05
CA ALA A 245 9.83 6.21 14.95
C ALA A 245 10.84 7.00 15.81
N CYS A 246 12.07 6.49 15.98
CA CYS A 246 13.12 7.18 16.73
C CYS A 246 13.76 8.34 15.97
N LYS A 247 13.59 8.38 14.65
CA LYS A 247 14.21 9.42 13.81
C LYS A 247 13.52 10.79 13.96
N PRO A 248 14.21 11.88 13.62
CA PRO A 248 13.62 13.21 13.67
C PRO A 248 12.50 13.40 12.63
N ILE A 249 11.67 14.41 12.85
CA ILE A 249 10.66 14.89 11.89
C ILE A 249 11.35 15.16 10.54
N GLY A 250 10.69 14.77 9.44
CA GLY A 250 11.24 14.89 8.09
C GLY A 250 12.12 13.71 7.65
N VAL A 251 12.59 12.87 8.60
CA VAL A 251 13.33 11.63 8.33
C VAL A 251 12.49 10.41 8.63
N ARG A 252 11.77 10.40 9.76
CA ARG A 252 10.91 9.28 10.15
C ARG A 252 9.71 9.14 9.21
N TRP A 253 9.34 7.91 8.95
CA TRP A 253 8.11 7.56 8.23
C TRP A 253 7.00 7.14 9.19
N ILE A 254 7.37 6.67 10.37
CA ILE A 254 6.47 6.19 11.41
C ILE A 254 6.47 7.18 12.58
N GLU A 255 5.28 7.56 13.03
CA GLU A 255 5.14 8.43 14.18
C GLU A 255 5.38 7.68 15.49
N PRO A 256 6.07 8.26 16.46
CA PRO A 256 6.28 7.64 17.77
C PRO A 256 5.03 7.66 18.66
N VAL A 257 5.13 7.02 19.84
CA VAL A 257 4.09 7.05 20.88
C VAL A 257 3.96 8.44 21.50
N THR A 258 5.08 9.09 21.75
CA THR A 258 5.12 10.49 22.26
C THR A 258 5.84 11.37 21.26
N GLN A 259 5.61 12.68 21.28
CA GLN A 259 6.23 13.65 20.36
C GLN A 259 5.88 13.38 18.87
N GLY A 260 4.75 12.75 18.63
CA GLY A 260 4.23 12.53 17.28
C GLY A 260 3.59 13.80 16.69
N THR A 261 3.51 13.84 15.36
CA THR A 261 2.79 14.88 14.60
C THR A 261 1.46 14.37 14.03
N ASN A 262 1.20 13.08 14.17
CA ASN A 262 -0.02 12.39 13.76
C ASN A 262 -0.77 11.93 15.05
N PRO A 263 -2.09 12.16 15.16
CA PRO A 263 -2.86 11.76 16.33
C PRO A 263 -2.95 10.23 16.52
N VAL A 264 -2.70 9.43 15.48
CA VAL A 264 -2.63 7.97 15.58
C VAL A 264 -1.16 7.55 15.69
N VAL A 265 -0.76 7.15 16.90
CA VAL A 265 0.63 6.78 17.21
C VAL A 265 1.07 5.50 16.49
N VAL A 266 2.37 5.32 16.28
CA VAL A 266 2.99 4.16 15.64
C VAL A 266 2.47 3.85 14.23
N HIS A 267 1.99 4.89 13.52
CA HIS A 267 1.46 4.79 12.16
C HIS A 267 2.29 5.62 11.18
N PRO A 268 2.21 5.32 9.89
CA PRO A 268 2.87 6.12 8.87
C PRO A 268 2.37 7.57 8.90
N ASN A 269 3.30 8.50 8.73
CA ASN A 269 2.96 9.89 8.44
C ASN A 269 2.85 10.11 6.92
N ALA A 270 2.56 11.33 6.48
CA ALA A 270 2.40 11.64 5.07
C ALA A 270 3.67 11.32 4.22
N LEU A 271 4.87 11.44 4.80
CA LEU A 271 6.11 11.05 4.14
C LEU A 271 6.17 9.51 4.00
N GLY A 272 5.81 8.78 5.06
CA GLY A 272 5.74 7.31 5.04
C GLY A 272 4.79 6.80 3.95
N GLU A 273 3.59 7.38 3.86
CA GLU A 273 2.60 7.04 2.83
C GLU A 273 3.13 7.29 1.40
N ALA A 274 3.76 8.44 1.16
CA ALA A 274 4.37 8.74 -0.13
C ALA A 274 5.49 7.74 -0.48
N ARG A 275 6.26 7.28 0.50
CA ARG A 275 7.32 6.28 0.30
C ARG A 275 6.78 4.87 0.10
N MET A 276 5.68 4.52 0.79
CA MET A 276 4.96 3.26 0.53
C MET A 276 4.41 3.24 -0.90
N ALA A 277 3.82 4.33 -1.36
CA ALA A 277 3.37 4.47 -2.75
C ALA A 277 4.51 4.31 -3.75
N ALA A 278 5.60 5.06 -3.58
CA ALA A 278 6.76 5.01 -4.47
C ALA A 278 7.38 3.61 -4.55
N GLN A 279 7.53 2.92 -3.41
CA GLN A 279 8.05 1.56 -3.37
C GLN A 279 7.09 0.58 -4.08
N THR A 280 5.79 0.72 -3.86
CA THR A 280 4.77 -0.12 -4.50
C THR A 280 4.80 0.05 -6.02
N MET A 281 4.79 1.29 -6.51
CA MET A 281 4.88 1.56 -7.94
C MET A 281 6.17 1.01 -8.55
N ARG A 282 7.30 1.19 -7.88
CA ARG A 282 8.59 0.66 -8.34
C ARG A 282 8.57 -0.87 -8.48
N VAL A 283 8.00 -1.58 -7.49
CA VAL A 283 7.92 -3.06 -7.50
C VAL A 283 6.98 -3.55 -8.60
N LEU A 284 5.89 -2.83 -8.86
CA LEU A 284 4.87 -3.19 -9.83
C LEU A 284 5.13 -2.62 -11.24
N GLY A 285 6.17 -1.83 -11.44
CA GLY A 285 6.46 -1.22 -12.74
C GLY A 285 5.40 -0.22 -13.21
N LEU A 286 4.80 0.54 -12.27
CA LEU A 286 3.71 1.50 -12.53
C LEU A 286 4.23 2.95 -12.75
N SER A 287 5.48 3.14 -13.08
CA SER A 287 6.09 4.47 -13.31
C SER A 287 5.87 4.94 -14.75
#